data_59c90dbc66021d4b1d06fa7dee0c3853
#
_entry.id   59c90dbc66021d4b1d06fa7dee0c3853
#
_cell.length_a   1.000
_cell.length_b   1.000
_cell.length_c   1.000
_cell.angle_alpha   90.00
_cell.angle_beta   90.00
_cell.angle_gamma   90.00
#
_symmetry.space_group_name_H-M   'P 1'
#
loop_
_entity.id
_entity.type
_entity.pdbx_description
1 polymer ?
#
loop_
_entity_poly.entity_id
_entity_poly.type
_entity_poly.pdbx_seq_one_letter_code
_entity_poly.pdbx_strand_id
1 'polypeptide(L)'
;HRDLHSFPTRRSSDLLSKVDGIKLFKLDVTDPISIQSAIEESISVFGRIDVVVNNAGYGGVGVFEAASQEQIQRQFDTNVFGVMNVTRAILPYFRQKKSGTIINVTSVGGLITFPIYSVYHSTKWAVEGFSEALQYELRPFNIKIKNIEPGAIKTDFYDRSQDLFKKEGLTDYDNYAKVAFTNTQNAGVNAPGPDVVAKKIYRAALDRSFRLRYPAGPQAPALLFLRRLLPLSWFRGIVKLVVERGFKG
;
A
#
# COMPACT_ATOMS: atom_id res chain seq x y z
N HIS A 1 -14.35 -9.36 21.77
CA HIS A 1 -13.77 -9.79 20.49
C HIS A 1 -14.57 -9.16 19.37
N ARG A 2 -14.12 -8.04 18.82
CA ARG A 2 -14.61 -7.52 17.54
C ARG A 2 -13.73 -8.14 16.46
N ASP A 3 -14.36 -8.88 15.55
CA ASP A 3 -13.70 -9.44 14.37
C ASP A 3 -13.09 -8.30 13.53
N LEU A 4 -11.79 -8.05 13.71
CA LEU A 4 -10.99 -7.08 12.95
C LEU A 4 -10.54 -7.61 11.58
N HIS A 5 -11.06 -8.77 11.16
CA HIS A 5 -10.59 -9.51 9.98
C HIS A 5 -11.43 -9.30 8.70
N SER A 6 -12.36 -8.34 8.65
CA SER A 6 -13.13 -8.08 7.44
C SER A 6 -12.99 -6.66 6.93
N PHE A 7 -12.04 -6.42 6.06
CA PHE A 7 -12.11 -5.36 5.07
C PHE A 7 -12.55 -5.98 3.73
N PRO A 8 -13.55 -5.45 3.05
CA PRO A 8 -14.25 -4.19 3.14
C PRO A 8 -15.59 -4.30 3.87
N THR A 9 -16.09 -3.16 4.35
CA THR A 9 -17.42 -3.07 4.95
C THR A 9 -18.50 -3.58 3.99
N ARG A 10 -19.53 -4.30 4.47
CA ARG A 10 -20.70 -4.80 3.70
C ARG A 10 -21.24 -3.81 2.65
N ARG A 11 -21.12 -2.52 2.90
CA ARG A 11 -21.64 -1.45 2.05
C ARG A 11 -20.90 -1.31 0.69
N SER A 12 -19.61 -1.57 0.62
CA SER A 12 -18.88 -1.52 -0.66
C SER A 12 -19.10 -2.78 -1.50
N SER A 13 -19.25 -3.95 -0.87
CA SER A 13 -19.61 -5.19 -1.58
C SER A 13 -20.99 -5.09 -2.23
N ASP A 14 -21.98 -4.53 -1.52
CA ASP A 14 -23.36 -4.37 -2.03
C ASP A 14 -23.45 -3.40 -3.22
N LEU A 15 -22.56 -2.40 -3.27
CA LEU A 15 -22.48 -1.47 -4.41
C LEU A 15 -21.79 -2.12 -5.61
N LEU A 16 -20.69 -2.84 -5.39
CA LEU A 16 -19.91 -3.47 -6.46
C LEU A 16 -20.66 -4.65 -7.10
N SER A 17 -21.48 -5.38 -6.33
CA SER A 17 -22.28 -6.49 -6.86
C SER A 17 -23.31 -6.07 -7.92
N LYS A 18 -23.64 -4.76 -7.98
CA LYS A 18 -24.59 -4.18 -8.95
C LYS A 18 -23.93 -3.68 -10.24
N VAL A 19 -22.59 -3.77 -10.32
CA VAL A 19 -21.85 -3.31 -11.51
C VAL A 19 -21.65 -4.49 -12.45
N ASP A 20 -22.10 -4.34 -13.69
CA ASP A 20 -21.94 -5.37 -14.71
C ASP A 20 -20.48 -5.73 -14.94
N GLY A 21 -20.19 -7.01 -15.08
CA GLY A 21 -18.85 -7.51 -15.29
C GLY A 21 -17.99 -7.64 -14.04
N ILE A 22 -18.52 -7.27 -12.85
CA ILE A 22 -17.82 -7.47 -11.57
C ILE A 22 -18.38 -8.73 -10.89
N LYS A 23 -17.48 -9.57 -10.39
CA LYS A 23 -17.77 -10.68 -9.48
C LYS A 23 -16.98 -10.49 -8.20
N LEU A 24 -17.62 -10.76 -7.07
CA LEU A 24 -17.03 -10.64 -5.75
C LEU A 24 -16.66 -12.02 -5.22
N PHE A 25 -15.42 -12.18 -4.82
CA PHE A 25 -14.91 -13.37 -4.15
C PHE A 25 -14.37 -12.97 -2.78
N LYS A 26 -14.55 -13.84 -1.78
CA LYS A 26 -13.92 -13.65 -0.48
C LYS A 26 -12.43 -13.88 -0.62
N LEU A 27 -11.63 -12.92 -0.20
CA LEU A 27 -10.17 -13.01 -0.23
C LEU A 27 -9.58 -12.41 1.04
N ASP A 28 -8.92 -13.25 1.83
CA ASP A 28 -8.03 -12.84 2.90
C ASP A 28 -6.58 -13.10 2.46
N VAL A 29 -5.81 -12.03 2.33
CA VAL A 29 -4.42 -12.11 1.85
C VAL A 29 -3.47 -12.76 2.86
N THR A 30 -3.91 -12.94 4.11
CA THR A 30 -3.16 -13.64 5.17
C THR A 30 -3.44 -15.14 5.21
N ASP A 31 -4.48 -15.61 4.48
CA ASP A 31 -4.87 -17.01 4.41
C ASP A 31 -4.56 -17.61 3.03
N PRO A 32 -3.57 -18.51 2.91
CA PRO A 32 -3.23 -19.16 1.65
C PRO A 32 -4.38 -19.92 0.97
N ILE A 33 -5.28 -20.52 1.76
CA ILE A 33 -6.44 -21.26 1.24
C ILE A 33 -7.42 -20.28 0.60
N SER A 34 -7.70 -19.17 1.27
CA SER A 34 -8.55 -18.10 0.73
C SER A 34 -8.00 -17.51 -0.58
N ILE A 35 -6.67 -17.32 -0.66
CA ILE A 35 -6.00 -16.84 -1.87
C ILE A 35 -6.18 -17.82 -3.02
N GLN A 36 -5.91 -19.10 -2.79
CA GLN A 36 -6.00 -20.14 -3.80
C GLN A 36 -7.43 -20.27 -4.34
N SER A 37 -8.43 -20.34 -3.45
CA SER A 37 -9.85 -20.39 -3.82
C SER A 37 -10.27 -19.18 -4.68
N ALA A 38 -9.88 -17.97 -4.30
CA ALA A 38 -10.22 -16.77 -5.06
C ALA A 38 -9.60 -16.77 -6.48
N ILE A 39 -8.38 -17.29 -6.64
CA ILE A 39 -7.73 -17.42 -7.96
C ILE A 39 -8.47 -18.44 -8.81
N GLU A 40 -8.76 -19.62 -8.28
CA GLU A 40 -9.45 -20.72 -8.99
C GLU A 40 -10.86 -20.30 -9.40
N GLU A 41 -11.63 -19.71 -8.48
CA GLU A 41 -12.96 -19.19 -8.77
C GLU A 41 -12.92 -18.10 -9.86
N SER A 42 -11.93 -17.19 -9.79
CA SER A 42 -11.77 -16.14 -10.82
C SER A 42 -11.48 -16.75 -12.20
N ILE A 43 -10.61 -17.75 -12.28
CA ILE A 43 -10.31 -18.44 -13.54
C ILE A 43 -11.55 -19.19 -14.04
N SER A 44 -12.28 -19.87 -13.16
CA SER A 44 -13.51 -20.59 -13.51
C SER A 44 -14.57 -19.66 -14.08
N VAL A 45 -14.76 -18.48 -13.52
CA VAL A 45 -15.81 -17.52 -13.93
C VAL A 45 -15.44 -16.74 -15.18
N PHE A 46 -14.18 -16.27 -15.28
CA PHE A 46 -13.73 -15.37 -16.36
C PHE A 46 -12.87 -16.05 -17.42
N GLY A 47 -12.54 -17.33 -17.23
CA GLY A 47 -11.68 -18.11 -18.13
C GLY A 47 -10.19 -17.79 -18.01
N ARG A 48 -9.84 -16.58 -17.51
CA ARG A 48 -8.44 -16.14 -17.38
C ARG A 48 -8.26 -15.01 -16.39
N ILE A 49 -7.01 -14.87 -15.91
CA ILE A 49 -6.51 -13.70 -15.21
C ILE A 49 -5.35 -13.12 -16.02
N ASP A 50 -5.36 -11.80 -16.26
CA ASP A 50 -4.27 -11.09 -16.96
C ASP A 50 -3.53 -10.13 -16.03
N VAL A 51 -4.24 -9.60 -15.05
CA VAL A 51 -3.71 -8.61 -14.10
C VAL A 51 -4.17 -8.97 -12.69
N VAL A 52 -3.24 -8.94 -11.75
CA VAL A 52 -3.52 -9.00 -10.31
C VAL A 52 -3.14 -7.66 -9.69
N VAL A 53 -4.03 -7.10 -8.86
CA VAL A 53 -3.77 -5.85 -8.13
C VAL A 53 -3.74 -6.14 -6.64
N ASN A 54 -2.57 -6.08 -6.04
CA ASN A 54 -2.36 -6.15 -4.59
C ASN A 54 -2.65 -4.78 -3.99
N ASN A 55 -3.89 -4.57 -3.54
CA ASN A 55 -4.33 -3.31 -2.95
C ASN A 55 -4.63 -3.42 -1.45
N ALA A 56 -4.80 -4.63 -0.93
CA ALA A 56 -5.03 -4.85 0.49
C ALA A 56 -3.88 -4.29 1.33
N GLY A 57 -4.21 -3.51 2.35
CA GLY A 57 -3.23 -2.89 3.23
C GLY A 57 -3.81 -1.77 4.06
N TYR A 58 -3.14 -1.48 5.17
CA TYR A 58 -3.53 -0.41 6.11
C TYR A 58 -2.28 0.24 6.71
N GLY A 59 -2.47 1.33 7.46
CA GLY A 59 -1.38 2.08 8.10
C GLY A 59 -1.38 1.95 9.61
N GLY A 60 -0.28 1.49 10.19
CA GLY A 60 0.02 1.65 11.61
C GLY A 60 0.63 3.03 11.86
N VAL A 61 0.06 3.78 12.77
CA VAL A 61 0.40 5.20 13.01
C VAL A 61 0.60 5.45 14.49
N GLY A 62 1.70 6.05 14.83
CA GLY A 62 2.07 6.42 16.20
C GLY A 62 3.57 6.32 16.41
N VAL A 63 4.02 6.70 17.60
CA VAL A 63 5.41 6.54 17.99
C VAL A 63 5.72 5.05 18.12
N PHE A 64 6.89 4.63 17.66
CA PHE A 64 7.25 3.21 17.58
C PHE A 64 7.19 2.50 18.94
N GLU A 65 7.61 3.16 20.01
CA GLU A 65 7.60 2.61 21.37
C GLU A 65 6.18 2.28 21.89
N ALA A 66 5.15 2.89 21.29
CA ALA A 66 3.75 2.61 21.60
C ALA A 66 3.15 1.46 20.78
N ALA A 67 3.85 0.97 19.76
CA ALA A 67 3.39 -0.14 18.94
C ALA A 67 3.54 -1.46 19.70
N SER A 68 2.47 -2.27 19.77
CA SER A 68 2.60 -3.64 20.28
C SER A 68 3.22 -4.56 19.22
N GLN A 69 3.82 -5.66 19.69
CA GLN A 69 4.39 -6.66 18.77
C GLN A 69 3.33 -7.23 17.83
N GLU A 70 2.11 -7.43 18.33
CA GLU A 70 0.98 -7.94 17.55
C GLU A 70 0.53 -6.95 16.48
N GLN A 71 0.56 -5.63 16.77
CA GLN A 71 0.25 -4.60 15.78
C GLN A 71 1.28 -4.57 14.66
N ILE A 72 2.56 -4.66 15.02
CA ILE A 72 3.66 -4.73 14.05
C ILE A 72 3.49 -5.97 13.16
N GLN A 73 3.31 -7.14 13.77
CA GLN A 73 3.18 -8.41 13.05
C GLN A 73 1.99 -8.38 12.08
N ARG A 74 0.79 -8.00 12.54
CA ARG A 74 -0.40 -7.91 11.70
C ARG A 74 -0.19 -6.98 10.49
N GLN A 75 0.51 -5.86 10.69
CA GLN A 75 0.77 -4.94 9.59
C GLN A 75 1.71 -5.55 8.55
N PHE A 76 2.74 -6.28 8.97
CA PHE A 76 3.60 -7.02 8.06
C PHE A 76 2.86 -8.18 7.38
N ASP A 77 2.04 -8.92 8.11
CA ASP A 77 1.25 -10.04 7.57
C ASP A 77 0.36 -9.57 6.41
N THR A 78 -0.31 -8.45 6.56
CA THR A 78 -1.18 -7.91 5.51
C THR A 78 -0.37 -7.22 4.41
N ASN A 79 0.48 -6.24 4.77
CA ASN A 79 1.08 -5.31 3.80
C ASN A 79 2.26 -5.92 3.04
N VAL A 80 2.95 -6.91 3.61
CA VAL A 80 4.14 -7.53 3.03
C VAL A 80 3.89 -8.99 2.67
N PHE A 81 3.62 -9.83 3.67
CA PHE A 81 3.42 -11.25 3.42
C PHE A 81 2.17 -11.53 2.60
N GLY A 82 1.10 -10.75 2.77
CA GLY A 82 -0.09 -10.83 1.93
C GLY A 82 0.21 -10.58 0.46
N VAL A 83 1.00 -9.55 0.14
CA VAL A 83 1.46 -9.27 -1.23
C VAL A 83 2.31 -10.43 -1.77
N MET A 84 3.24 -10.95 -0.96
CA MET A 84 4.09 -12.07 -1.34
C MET A 84 3.28 -13.36 -1.57
N ASN A 85 2.30 -13.64 -0.72
CA ASN A 85 1.46 -14.84 -0.80
C ASN A 85 0.59 -14.82 -2.06
N VAL A 86 -0.11 -13.73 -2.34
CA VAL A 86 -0.91 -13.56 -3.57
C VAL A 86 -0.01 -13.67 -4.81
N THR A 87 1.15 -13.02 -4.77
CA THR A 87 2.14 -13.08 -5.86
C THR A 87 2.58 -14.52 -6.09
N ARG A 88 2.97 -15.25 -5.04
CA ARG A 88 3.41 -16.65 -5.13
C ARG A 88 2.33 -17.57 -5.70
N ALA A 89 1.09 -17.37 -5.29
CA ALA A 89 -0.04 -18.19 -5.73
C ALA A 89 -0.36 -18.00 -7.23
N ILE A 90 -0.26 -16.78 -7.77
CA ILE A 90 -0.58 -16.51 -9.18
C ILE A 90 0.58 -16.82 -10.14
N LEU A 91 1.83 -16.81 -9.66
CA LEU A 91 3.02 -16.98 -10.51
C LEU A 91 3.03 -18.28 -11.36
N PRO A 92 2.66 -19.48 -10.84
CA PRO A 92 2.60 -20.68 -11.67
C PRO A 92 1.70 -20.52 -12.90
N TYR A 93 0.53 -19.92 -12.72
CA TYR A 93 -0.42 -19.64 -13.80
C TYR A 93 0.15 -18.65 -14.83
N PHE A 94 0.70 -17.52 -14.40
CA PHE A 94 1.31 -16.54 -15.31
C PHE A 94 2.54 -17.08 -16.02
N ARG A 95 3.37 -17.89 -15.34
CA ARG A 95 4.55 -18.53 -15.93
C ARG A 95 4.17 -19.51 -17.02
N GLN A 96 3.16 -20.36 -16.80
CA GLN A 96 2.65 -21.28 -17.81
C GLN A 96 2.10 -20.54 -19.04
N LYS A 97 1.39 -19.45 -18.78
CA LYS A 97 0.80 -18.58 -19.82
C LYS A 97 1.85 -17.72 -20.55
N LYS A 98 3.07 -17.59 -19.99
CA LYS A 98 4.12 -16.64 -20.43
C LYS A 98 3.61 -15.21 -20.56
N SER A 99 2.70 -14.82 -19.70
CA SER A 99 2.07 -13.50 -19.72
C SER A 99 1.36 -13.22 -18.40
N GLY A 100 1.48 -12.01 -17.89
CA GLY A 100 0.78 -11.54 -16.70
C GLY A 100 1.31 -10.18 -16.24
N THR A 101 0.50 -9.49 -15.46
CA THR A 101 0.92 -8.24 -14.79
C THR A 101 0.52 -8.27 -13.33
N ILE A 102 1.46 -8.04 -12.45
CA ILE A 102 1.24 -7.87 -11.01
C ILE A 102 1.41 -6.39 -10.70
N ILE A 103 0.40 -5.79 -10.09
CA ILE A 103 0.40 -4.38 -9.70
C ILE A 103 0.31 -4.32 -8.17
N ASN A 104 1.33 -3.77 -7.54
CA ASN A 104 1.36 -3.55 -6.10
C ASN A 104 1.04 -2.10 -5.78
N VAL A 105 0.03 -1.85 -4.96
CA VAL A 105 -0.26 -0.50 -4.44
C VAL A 105 0.65 -0.27 -3.24
N THR A 106 1.77 0.40 -3.51
CA THR A 106 2.76 0.76 -2.49
C THR A 106 2.42 2.11 -1.86
N SER A 107 3.30 3.08 -1.91
CA SER A 107 3.14 4.47 -1.48
C SER A 107 4.41 5.23 -1.85
N VAL A 108 4.36 6.56 -1.93
CA VAL A 108 5.57 7.38 -1.82
C VAL A 108 6.35 7.06 -0.54
N GLY A 109 5.64 6.62 0.51
CA GLY A 109 6.20 6.13 1.76
C GLY A 109 7.02 4.84 1.66
N GLY A 110 7.07 4.19 0.49
CA GLY A 110 7.98 3.10 0.17
C GLY A 110 9.36 3.58 -0.30
N LEU A 111 9.55 4.88 -0.52
CA LEU A 111 10.81 5.49 -0.98
C LEU A 111 11.24 6.70 -0.16
N ILE A 112 10.33 7.25 0.62
CA ILE A 112 10.55 8.36 1.56
C ILE A 112 9.95 8.00 2.92
N THR A 113 10.32 8.74 3.97
CA THR A 113 9.83 8.48 5.33
C THR A 113 9.34 9.75 5.99
N PHE A 114 8.30 9.61 6.81
CA PHE A 114 7.75 10.65 7.67
C PHE A 114 7.73 10.17 9.12
N PRO A 115 7.79 11.07 10.11
CA PRO A 115 7.59 10.72 11.52
C PRO A 115 6.29 9.96 11.78
N ILE A 116 6.23 9.21 12.85
CA ILE A 116 5.08 8.43 13.35
C ILE A 116 4.54 7.33 12.43
N TYR A 117 5.19 7.06 11.30
CA TYR A 117 4.82 6.01 10.34
C TYR A 117 5.91 4.94 10.17
N SER A 118 6.81 4.75 11.15
CA SER A 118 7.98 3.88 11.02
C SER A 118 7.63 2.46 10.56
N VAL A 119 6.66 1.80 11.19
CA VAL A 119 6.23 0.45 10.84
C VAL A 119 5.58 0.42 9.44
N TYR A 120 4.69 1.37 9.15
CA TYR A 120 4.05 1.47 7.83
C TYR A 120 5.08 1.64 6.71
N HIS A 121 6.01 2.59 6.86
CA HIS A 121 7.07 2.80 5.88
C HIS A 121 7.93 1.56 5.68
N SER A 122 8.28 0.86 6.76
CA SER A 122 9.04 -0.39 6.67
C SER A 122 8.33 -1.42 5.79
N THR A 123 6.99 -1.55 5.91
CA THR A 123 6.23 -2.47 5.05
C THR A 123 6.23 -2.03 3.58
N LYS A 124 6.10 -0.72 3.31
CA LYS A 124 6.07 -0.22 1.93
C LYS A 124 7.46 -0.28 1.27
N TRP A 125 8.53 -0.02 2.02
CA TRP A 125 9.92 -0.22 1.57
C TRP A 125 10.19 -1.69 1.26
N ALA A 126 9.72 -2.62 2.09
CA ALA A 126 9.84 -4.06 1.84
C ALA A 126 9.19 -4.47 0.51
N VAL A 127 8.00 -3.96 0.20
CA VAL A 127 7.30 -4.26 -1.07
C VAL A 127 8.02 -3.61 -2.26
N GLU A 128 8.58 -2.40 -2.13
CA GLU A 128 9.38 -1.77 -3.20
C GLU A 128 10.61 -2.61 -3.55
N GLY A 129 11.42 -3.00 -2.55
CA GLY A 129 12.60 -3.83 -2.76
C GLY A 129 12.25 -5.22 -3.29
N PHE A 130 11.20 -5.86 -2.76
CA PHE A 130 10.68 -7.13 -3.26
C PHE A 130 10.29 -7.04 -4.74
N SER A 131 9.53 -6.02 -5.11
CA SER A 131 9.05 -5.84 -6.48
C SER A 131 10.20 -5.60 -7.46
N GLU A 132 11.19 -4.79 -7.05
CA GLU A 132 12.35 -4.46 -7.88
C GLU A 132 13.20 -5.71 -8.14
N ALA A 133 13.48 -6.52 -7.12
CA ALA A 133 14.22 -7.77 -7.26
C ALA A 133 13.44 -8.80 -8.10
N LEU A 134 12.17 -8.99 -7.80
CA LEU A 134 11.32 -9.98 -8.49
C LEU A 134 11.14 -9.67 -9.98
N GLN A 135 11.20 -8.39 -10.38
CA GLN A 135 11.11 -8.00 -11.79
C GLN A 135 12.18 -8.69 -12.65
N TYR A 136 13.41 -8.88 -12.14
CA TYR A 136 14.47 -9.57 -12.88
C TYR A 136 14.14 -11.06 -13.09
N GLU A 137 13.58 -11.70 -12.08
CA GLU A 137 13.21 -13.12 -12.11
C GLU A 137 12.04 -13.40 -13.07
N LEU A 138 11.10 -12.45 -13.19
CA LEU A 138 9.86 -12.62 -13.95
C LEU A 138 9.98 -12.24 -15.43
N ARG A 139 10.98 -11.42 -15.76
CA ARG A 139 11.20 -10.96 -17.15
C ARG A 139 11.34 -12.07 -18.19
N PRO A 140 12.02 -13.21 -17.93
CA PRO A 140 12.10 -14.31 -18.89
C PRO A 140 10.75 -14.92 -19.23
N PHE A 141 9.76 -14.78 -18.37
CA PHE A 141 8.40 -15.31 -18.56
C PHE A 141 7.42 -14.24 -19.08
N ASN A 142 7.90 -13.05 -19.47
CA ASN A 142 7.08 -11.93 -19.90
C ASN A 142 6.03 -11.52 -18.86
N ILE A 143 6.31 -11.74 -17.56
CA ILE A 143 5.48 -11.30 -16.44
C ILE A 143 6.01 -9.94 -15.97
N LYS A 144 5.11 -8.97 -15.86
CA LYS A 144 5.43 -7.61 -15.44
C LYS A 144 5.06 -7.41 -13.99
N ILE A 145 5.90 -6.72 -13.25
CA ILE A 145 5.58 -6.24 -11.90
C ILE A 145 5.63 -4.71 -11.91
N LYS A 146 4.66 -4.08 -11.25
CA LYS A 146 4.48 -2.63 -11.27
C LYS A 146 4.06 -2.12 -9.92
N ASN A 147 4.66 -1.05 -9.47
CA ASN A 147 4.35 -0.38 -8.21
C ASN A 147 3.60 0.92 -8.47
N ILE A 148 2.42 1.05 -7.92
CA ILE A 148 1.71 2.32 -7.86
C ILE A 148 2.11 2.99 -6.55
N GLU A 149 2.60 4.21 -6.63
CA GLU A 149 3.16 4.97 -5.52
C GLU A 149 2.26 6.18 -5.20
N PRO A 150 1.11 6.00 -4.50
CA PRO A 150 0.26 7.12 -4.12
C PRO A 150 0.99 8.07 -3.16
N GLY A 151 0.80 9.37 -3.40
CA GLY A 151 1.05 10.40 -2.39
C GLY A 151 -0.11 10.51 -1.41
N ALA A 152 -0.35 11.70 -0.86
CA ALA A 152 -1.55 11.96 -0.07
C ALA A 152 -2.79 11.85 -0.96
N ILE A 153 -3.76 11.01 -0.57
CA ILE A 153 -5.02 10.76 -1.27
C ILE A 153 -6.15 10.81 -0.25
N LYS A 154 -7.20 11.54 -0.54
CA LYS A 154 -8.38 11.62 0.32
C LYS A 154 -9.18 10.33 0.22
N THR A 155 -8.96 9.43 1.17
CA THR A 155 -9.62 8.13 1.26
C THR A 155 -9.87 7.81 2.73
N ASP A 156 -10.64 6.77 3.00
CA ASP A 156 -10.84 6.22 4.35
C ASP A 156 -9.53 5.71 4.99
N PHE A 157 -8.40 5.80 4.29
CA PHE A 157 -7.09 5.40 4.83
C PHE A 157 -6.70 6.22 6.07
N TYR A 158 -7.02 7.52 6.08
CA TYR A 158 -6.70 8.40 7.20
C TYR A 158 -7.72 8.31 8.35
N ASP A 159 -8.80 7.53 8.19
CA ASP A 159 -9.87 7.40 9.17
C ASP A 159 -10.06 5.94 9.60
N ARG A 160 -10.51 5.07 8.68
CA ARG A 160 -10.90 3.69 9.00
C ARG A 160 -9.78 2.66 8.84
N SER A 161 -8.76 2.97 8.05
CA SER A 161 -7.66 2.05 7.73
C SER A 161 -6.38 2.42 8.48
N GLN A 162 -6.50 3.07 9.64
CA GLN A 162 -5.37 3.31 10.53
C GLN A 162 -5.49 2.46 11.80
N ASP A 163 -4.39 1.78 12.16
CA ASP A 163 -4.19 1.15 13.47
C ASP A 163 -3.32 2.12 14.30
N LEU A 164 -3.95 2.78 15.27
CA LEU A 164 -3.26 3.78 16.08
C LEU A 164 -2.46 3.11 17.21
N PHE A 165 -1.18 3.37 17.26
CA PHE A 165 -0.31 2.90 18.32
C PHE A 165 -0.49 3.76 19.56
N LYS A 166 -0.90 3.11 20.66
CA LYS A 166 -1.11 3.75 21.95
C LYS A 166 -0.58 2.84 23.05
N LYS A 167 0.13 3.42 24.00
CA LYS A 167 0.63 2.73 25.19
C LYS A 167 0.32 3.59 26.42
N GLU A 168 -0.41 3.00 27.35
CA GLU A 168 -0.78 3.68 28.58
C GLU A 168 0.46 4.09 29.38
N GLY A 169 0.45 5.30 29.93
CA GLY A 169 1.56 5.85 30.69
C GLY A 169 2.73 6.41 29.87
N LEU A 170 2.75 6.23 28.54
CA LEU A 170 3.79 6.78 27.68
C LEU A 170 3.39 8.18 27.20
N THR A 171 3.62 9.18 28.03
CA THR A 171 3.22 10.58 27.78
C THR A 171 4.34 11.46 27.20
N ASP A 172 5.59 11.02 27.27
CA ASP A 172 6.77 11.79 26.82
C ASP A 172 6.68 12.21 25.35
N TYR A 173 5.96 11.44 24.53
CA TYR A 173 5.80 11.71 23.10
C TYR A 173 4.52 12.49 22.74
N ASP A 174 3.61 12.78 23.69
CA ASP A 174 2.27 13.30 23.38
C ASP A 174 2.31 14.60 22.59
N ASN A 175 3.14 15.55 22.99
CA ASN A 175 3.28 16.83 22.28
C ASN A 175 3.83 16.62 20.86
N TYR A 176 4.89 15.82 20.73
CA TYR A 176 5.49 15.50 19.42
C TYR A 176 4.51 14.76 18.51
N ALA A 177 3.91 13.69 19.02
CA ALA A 177 2.97 12.87 18.27
C ALA A 177 1.76 13.68 17.80
N LYS A 178 1.20 14.55 18.65
CA LYS A 178 0.09 15.44 18.30
C LYS A 178 0.45 16.39 17.17
N VAL A 179 1.62 17.04 17.24
CA VAL A 179 2.06 17.99 16.20
C VAL A 179 2.32 17.24 14.87
N ALA A 180 3.08 16.16 14.91
CA ALA A 180 3.41 15.38 13.73
C ALA A 180 2.16 14.77 13.06
N PHE A 181 1.22 14.25 13.85
CA PHE A 181 -0.05 13.70 13.37
C PHE A 181 -0.90 14.79 12.71
N THR A 182 -1.08 15.93 13.37
CA THR A 182 -1.86 17.06 12.83
C THR A 182 -1.29 17.55 11.51
N ASN A 183 0.03 17.76 11.45
CA ASN A 183 0.67 18.25 10.21
C ASN A 183 0.59 17.23 9.06
N THR A 184 0.69 15.94 9.37
CA THR A 184 0.54 14.88 8.37
C THR A 184 -0.90 14.75 7.89
N GLN A 185 -1.88 14.84 8.77
CA GLN A 185 -3.30 14.84 8.41
C GLN A 185 -3.66 16.05 7.53
N ASN A 186 -3.14 17.25 7.86
CA ASN A 186 -3.36 18.44 7.06
C ASN A 186 -2.86 18.31 5.62
N ALA A 187 -1.79 17.55 5.38
CA ALA A 187 -1.34 17.24 4.03
C ALA A 187 -2.38 16.44 3.21
N GLY A 188 -3.27 15.71 3.88
CA GLY A 188 -4.35 14.95 3.26
C GLY A 188 -5.63 15.74 3.01
N VAL A 189 -5.85 16.89 3.68
CA VAL A 189 -7.12 17.64 3.62
C VAL A 189 -7.48 18.07 2.20
N ASN A 190 -6.51 18.58 1.45
CA ASN A 190 -6.67 19.03 0.07
C ASN A 190 -6.17 17.99 -0.96
N ALA A 191 -6.02 16.75 -0.53
CA ALA A 191 -5.58 15.68 -1.42
C ALA A 191 -6.69 15.30 -2.42
N PRO A 192 -6.31 14.84 -3.63
CA PRO A 192 -7.27 14.34 -4.61
C PRO A 192 -7.95 13.05 -4.12
N GLY A 193 -9.12 12.74 -4.68
CA GLY A 193 -9.83 11.51 -4.41
C GLY A 193 -9.13 10.25 -4.97
N PRO A 194 -9.62 9.06 -4.64
CA PRO A 194 -9.01 7.78 -5.02
C PRO A 194 -9.02 7.51 -6.54
N ASP A 195 -9.81 8.24 -7.31
CA ASP A 195 -9.90 8.10 -8.76
C ASP A 195 -8.56 8.34 -9.47
N VAL A 196 -7.69 9.20 -8.92
CA VAL A 196 -6.35 9.43 -9.50
C VAL A 196 -5.47 8.19 -9.38
N VAL A 197 -5.62 7.41 -8.31
CA VAL A 197 -4.92 6.15 -8.12
C VAL A 197 -5.51 5.08 -9.03
N ALA A 198 -6.84 4.96 -9.09
CA ALA A 198 -7.53 4.02 -9.96
C ALA A 198 -7.16 4.23 -11.44
N LYS A 199 -7.15 5.48 -11.92
CA LYS A 199 -6.68 5.84 -13.27
C LYS A 199 -5.22 5.44 -13.49
N LYS A 200 -4.36 5.55 -12.48
CA LYS A 200 -2.96 5.16 -12.57
C LYS A 200 -2.81 3.64 -12.62
N ILE A 201 -3.57 2.89 -11.81
CA ILE A 201 -3.63 1.42 -11.86
C ILE A 201 -4.08 0.97 -13.26
N TYR A 202 -5.16 1.54 -13.79
CA TYR A 202 -5.66 1.22 -15.12
C TYR A 202 -4.60 1.45 -16.22
N ARG A 203 -3.92 2.60 -16.20
CA ARG A 203 -2.82 2.89 -17.14
C ARG A 203 -1.67 1.89 -16.99
N ALA A 204 -1.31 1.55 -15.76
CA ALA A 204 -0.26 0.56 -15.51
C ALA A 204 -0.66 -0.84 -16.00
N ALA A 205 -1.94 -1.23 -15.87
CA ALA A 205 -2.45 -2.50 -16.37
C ALA A 205 -2.35 -2.61 -17.90
N LEU A 206 -2.58 -1.52 -18.61
CA LEU A 206 -2.51 -1.47 -20.08
C LEU A 206 -1.09 -1.26 -20.62
N ASP A 207 -0.17 -0.76 -19.81
CA ASP A 207 1.21 -0.53 -20.24
C ASP A 207 1.96 -1.86 -20.40
N ARG A 208 2.38 -2.14 -21.63
CA ARG A 208 3.12 -3.38 -21.99
C ARG A 208 4.60 -3.33 -21.64
N SER A 209 5.13 -2.18 -21.21
CA SER A 209 6.53 -2.02 -20.84
C SER A 209 6.83 -2.67 -19.48
N PHE A 210 8.11 -2.89 -19.22
CA PHE A 210 8.63 -3.34 -17.92
C PHE A 210 8.91 -2.16 -16.96
N ARG A 211 8.27 -1.02 -17.16
CA ARG A 211 8.34 0.08 -16.21
C ARG A 211 7.81 -0.36 -14.85
N LEU A 212 8.63 -0.18 -13.80
CA LEU A 212 8.30 -0.61 -12.45
C LEU A 212 7.41 0.40 -11.71
N ARG A 213 7.75 1.70 -11.72
CA ARG A 213 7.20 2.72 -10.81
C ARG A 213 6.25 3.68 -11.48
N TYR A 214 5.09 3.89 -10.84
CA TYR A 214 3.99 4.74 -11.30
C TYR A 214 3.53 5.66 -10.16
N PRO A 215 4.20 6.81 -9.95
CA PRO A 215 3.75 7.80 -8.97
C PRO A 215 2.32 8.27 -9.25
N ALA A 216 1.47 8.31 -8.21
CA ALA A 216 0.07 8.68 -8.31
C ALA A 216 -0.26 9.86 -7.38
N GLY A 217 -1.03 10.81 -7.91
CA GLY A 217 -1.32 12.08 -7.27
C GLY A 217 -0.36 13.20 -7.70
N PRO A 218 -0.79 14.47 -7.53
CA PRO A 218 -0.08 15.61 -8.11
C PRO A 218 1.30 15.85 -7.50
N GLN A 219 1.47 15.57 -6.21
CA GLN A 219 2.72 15.85 -5.48
C GLN A 219 3.73 14.69 -5.55
N ALA A 220 3.28 13.45 -5.79
CA ALA A 220 4.12 12.26 -5.74
C ALA A 220 5.33 12.31 -6.69
N PRO A 221 5.20 12.69 -7.98
CA PRO A 221 6.36 12.74 -8.88
C PRO A 221 7.43 13.73 -8.43
N ALA A 222 7.01 14.92 -8.02
CA ALA A 222 7.95 15.97 -7.57
C ALA A 222 8.67 15.57 -6.29
N LEU A 223 7.95 14.99 -5.33
CA LEU A 223 8.49 14.55 -4.06
C LEU A 223 9.53 13.43 -4.23
N LEU A 224 9.24 12.43 -5.07
CA LEU A 224 10.17 11.35 -5.39
C LEU A 224 11.38 11.85 -6.20
N PHE A 225 11.18 12.81 -7.10
CA PHE A 225 12.27 13.44 -7.83
C PHE A 225 13.22 14.20 -6.88
N LEU A 226 12.69 15.03 -5.98
CA LEU A 226 13.47 15.73 -4.95
C LEU A 226 14.23 14.75 -4.06
N ARG A 227 13.59 13.65 -3.64
CA ARG A 227 14.25 12.61 -2.84
C ARG A 227 15.43 11.98 -3.55
N ARG A 228 15.37 11.83 -4.87
CA ARG A 228 16.45 11.28 -5.70
C ARG A 228 17.59 12.29 -5.91
N LEU A 229 17.24 13.57 -6.04
CA LEU A 229 18.18 14.63 -6.38
C LEU A 229 18.97 15.14 -5.17
N LEU A 230 18.28 15.29 -4.01
CA LEU A 230 18.88 15.90 -2.85
C LEU A 230 19.69 14.89 -2.00
N PRO A 231 20.80 15.31 -1.38
CA PRO A 231 21.41 14.54 -0.31
C PRO A 231 20.36 14.19 0.77
N LEU A 232 20.47 12.99 1.35
CA LEU A 232 19.51 12.49 2.32
C LEU A 232 19.31 13.44 3.51
N SER A 233 20.40 14.05 4.00
CA SER A 233 20.34 15.00 5.12
C SER A 233 19.50 16.23 4.81
N TRP A 234 19.60 16.76 3.61
CA TRP A 234 18.81 17.92 3.16
C TRP A 234 17.34 17.57 3.00
N PHE A 235 17.07 16.44 2.37
CA PHE A 235 15.68 15.97 2.24
C PHE A 235 15.01 15.73 3.59
N ARG A 236 15.73 15.11 4.54
CA ARG A 236 15.25 14.94 5.92
C ARG A 236 15.03 16.27 6.63
N GLY A 237 15.86 17.27 6.39
CA GLY A 237 15.67 18.62 6.89
C GLY A 237 14.34 19.24 6.39
N ILE A 238 14.01 19.07 5.10
CA ILE A 238 12.73 19.52 4.54
C ILE A 238 11.55 18.80 5.19
N VAL A 239 11.63 17.47 5.34
CA VAL A 239 10.57 16.70 6.01
C VAL A 239 10.36 17.18 7.43
N LYS A 240 11.45 17.39 8.18
CA LYS A 240 11.40 17.92 9.56
C LYS A 240 10.70 19.27 9.60
N LEU A 241 11.09 20.22 8.74
CA LEU A 241 10.47 21.56 8.69
C LEU A 241 8.96 21.52 8.42
N VAL A 242 8.49 20.56 7.64
CA VAL A 242 7.08 20.43 7.30
C VAL A 242 6.31 19.71 8.38
N VAL A 243 6.82 18.56 8.84
CA VAL A 243 6.07 17.67 9.75
C VAL A 243 6.18 18.10 11.22
N GLU A 244 7.31 18.68 11.60
CA GLU A 244 7.54 19.17 12.98
C GLU A 244 7.21 20.67 13.13
N ARG A 245 6.56 21.29 12.14
CA ARG A 245 6.19 22.69 12.22
C ARG A 245 5.30 22.97 13.45
N GLY A 246 5.78 23.83 14.34
CA GLY A 246 5.09 24.16 15.58
C GLY A 246 5.47 23.28 16.79
N PHE A 247 6.29 22.26 16.61
CA PHE A 247 6.86 21.53 17.72
C PHE A 247 7.93 22.40 18.42
N LYS A 248 7.74 22.59 19.72
CA LYS A 248 8.72 23.22 20.62
C LYS A 248 9.22 22.10 21.53
N GLY A 249 10.44 21.64 21.26
CA GLY A 249 11.14 20.64 22.07
C GLY A 249 11.43 21.14 23.49
#